data_7ac56af15e63dc27e2858f6ad50bedb1
#
_entry.id   7ac56af15e63dc27e2858f6ad50bedb1
#
_cell.length_a   1.000
_cell.length_b   1.000
_cell.length_c   1.000
_cell.angle_alpha   90.00
_cell.angle_beta   90.00
_cell.angle_gamma   90.00
#
_symmetry.space_group_name_H-M   'P 1'
#
loop_
_entity.id
_entity.type
_entity.pdbx_description
1 polymer ?
#
loop_
_entity_poly.entity_id
_entity_poly.type
_entity_poly.pdbx_seq_one_letter_code
_entity_poly.pdbx_strand_id
1 'polypeptide(L)'
;MYIYHNTMKAIHKFLTTLGILLFSSCADKGDKVPEMFLNAEMSSEGKEALVREYRAGKATWDAALAFLGRPDLDTLKAGRHEIPGTEAFANVIDYETRLEGDFEYHRKYIDVQYVVTGGEKCGIVPLTALEREIEAYSENGDSGLMNGIAEGIQVQEVLLKTGMVGIYFPFDAHMPNMAVGETPEKSRKIVVKIPVAGK
;
A
#
# COMPACT_ATOMS: atom_id res chain seq x y z
N MET A 1 67.54 52.29 4.55
CA MET A 1 68.80 52.27 3.70
C MET A 1 68.81 50.95 2.97
N TYR A 2 68.85 50.98 1.63
CA TYR A 2 69.02 49.92 0.62
C TYR A 2 67.91 48.90 0.41
N ILE A 3 67.16 48.93 -0.68
CA ILE A 3 67.40 48.82 -2.14
C ILE A 3 67.31 47.34 -2.61
N TYR A 4 66.23 47.11 -3.45
CA TYR A 4 66.15 46.29 -4.69
C TYR A 4 66.60 44.82 -4.68
N HIS A 5 65.81 43.90 -5.19
CA HIS A 5 65.75 43.60 -6.62
C HIS A 5 64.60 42.67 -7.00
N ASN A 6 63.99 43.01 -8.09
CA ASN A 6 63.04 42.23 -8.91
C ASN A 6 63.68 40.96 -9.42
N THR A 7 62.92 39.85 -9.46
CA THR A 7 62.99 38.89 -10.55
C THR A 7 61.64 38.23 -10.75
N MET A 8 61.01 38.56 -11.87
CA MET A 8 59.90 37.81 -12.46
C MET A 8 60.39 36.45 -12.86
N LYS A 9 59.68 35.39 -12.46
CA LYS A 9 59.68 34.12 -13.16
C LYS A 9 58.25 33.68 -13.38
N ALA A 10 57.92 33.58 -14.66
CA ALA A 10 56.69 33.01 -15.18
C ALA A 10 56.51 31.57 -14.68
N ILE A 11 55.37 31.29 -14.07
CA ILE A 11 54.95 29.95 -13.78
C ILE A 11 53.74 29.65 -14.65
N HIS A 12 53.89 28.68 -15.50
CA HIS A 12 52.93 28.09 -16.40
C HIS A 12 51.64 27.74 -15.65
N LYS A 13 50.53 28.24 -16.19
CA LYS A 13 49.17 27.78 -15.84
C LYS A 13 48.97 26.38 -16.39
N PHE A 14 49.03 25.37 -15.53
CA PHE A 14 48.39 24.08 -15.81
C PHE A 14 46.91 24.23 -15.46
N LEU A 15 46.06 24.44 -16.47
CA LEU A 15 44.64 24.23 -16.39
C LEU A 15 44.37 22.72 -16.35
N THR A 16 44.24 22.14 -15.17
CA THR A 16 43.57 20.86 -15.04
C THR A 16 42.07 21.12 -15.08
N THR A 17 41.49 20.84 -16.23
CA THR A 17 40.05 20.80 -16.41
C THR A 17 39.51 19.59 -15.64
N LEU A 18 39.10 19.82 -14.39
CA LEU A 18 38.37 18.83 -13.62
C LEU A 18 36.95 18.77 -14.22
N GLY A 19 36.75 17.79 -15.10
CA GLY A 19 35.41 17.46 -15.63
C GLY A 19 34.51 17.03 -14.48
N ILE A 20 33.70 17.96 -13.99
CA ILE A 20 32.54 17.61 -13.15
C ILE A 20 31.58 16.90 -14.08
N LEU A 21 31.63 15.57 -14.06
CA LEU A 21 30.52 14.74 -14.53
C LEU A 21 29.33 15.04 -13.63
N LEU A 22 28.50 15.98 -14.06
CA LEU A 22 27.14 16.12 -13.58
C LEU A 22 26.40 14.84 -13.99
N PHE A 23 26.39 13.84 -13.12
CA PHE A 23 25.36 12.83 -13.15
C PHE A 23 24.04 13.56 -12.92
N SER A 24 23.42 14.01 -14.00
CA SER A 24 22.01 14.33 -14.03
C SER A 24 21.30 13.03 -13.67
N SER A 25 21.03 12.85 -12.39
CA SER A 25 20.05 11.89 -11.93
C SER A 25 18.72 12.38 -12.53
N CYS A 26 18.38 11.86 -13.70
CA CYS A 26 16.99 11.77 -14.12
C CYS A 26 16.33 10.85 -13.10
N ALA A 27 15.96 11.38 -11.94
CA ALA A 27 14.98 10.78 -11.10
C ALA A 27 13.71 10.73 -11.96
N ASP A 28 13.41 9.56 -12.46
CA ASP A 28 12.23 9.27 -13.25
C ASP A 28 11.00 9.66 -12.40
N LYS A 29 10.40 10.81 -12.73
CA LYS A 29 9.24 11.34 -12.01
C LYS A 29 8.02 10.41 -12.10
N GLY A 30 8.13 9.34 -12.91
CA GLY A 30 7.07 8.37 -13.18
C GLY A 30 6.96 7.22 -12.17
N ASP A 31 8.03 6.91 -11.42
CA ASP A 31 8.08 5.69 -10.58
C ASP A 31 7.87 5.94 -9.08
N LYS A 32 7.45 7.13 -8.71
CA LYS A 32 7.18 7.44 -7.31
C LYS A 32 5.81 6.89 -6.90
N VAL A 33 5.79 6.07 -5.85
CA VAL A 33 4.54 5.60 -5.25
C VAL A 33 3.68 6.79 -4.84
N PRO A 34 2.38 6.84 -5.21
CA PRO A 34 1.47 7.91 -4.84
C PRO A 34 1.33 8.07 -3.31
N GLU A 35 1.13 9.31 -2.88
CA GLU A 35 1.06 9.64 -1.45
C GLU A 35 -0.09 8.90 -0.72
N MET A 36 -1.21 8.68 -1.40
CA MET A 36 -2.32 7.88 -0.85
C MET A 36 -1.85 6.50 -0.39
N PHE A 37 -1.03 5.82 -1.18
CA PHE A 37 -0.52 4.49 -0.86
C PHE A 37 0.65 4.52 0.13
N LEU A 38 1.48 5.58 0.09
CA LEU A 38 2.56 5.76 1.09
C LEU A 38 2.01 6.02 2.50
N ASN A 39 0.85 6.65 2.61
CA ASN A 39 0.18 6.96 3.87
C ASN A 39 -0.82 5.87 4.29
N ALA A 40 -0.92 4.76 3.54
CA ALA A 40 -1.81 3.67 3.88
C ALA A 40 -1.34 2.90 5.12
N GLU A 41 -2.29 2.39 5.89
CA GLU A 41 -2.04 1.46 6.98
C GLU A 41 -1.74 0.06 6.41
N MET A 42 -0.67 -0.57 6.88
CA MET A 42 -0.26 -1.91 6.44
C MET A 42 0.75 -2.50 7.42
N SER A 43 1.08 -3.78 7.25
CA SER A 43 2.17 -4.43 8.00
C SER A 43 3.54 -3.82 7.69
N SER A 44 4.53 -4.07 8.54
CA SER A 44 5.92 -3.64 8.26
C SER A 44 6.45 -4.29 6.99
N GLU A 45 6.16 -5.58 6.76
CA GLU A 45 6.53 -6.29 5.52
C GLU A 45 5.81 -5.69 4.30
N GLY A 46 4.55 -5.27 4.46
CA GLY A 46 3.79 -4.55 3.43
C GLY A 46 4.44 -3.25 3.02
N LYS A 47 4.97 -2.47 3.97
CA LYS A 47 5.70 -1.22 3.67
C LYS A 47 6.96 -1.46 2.83
N GLU A 48 7.67 -2.56 3.11
CA GLU A 48 8.84 -2.97 2.33
C GLU A 48 8.45 -3.47 0.93
N ALA A 49 7.33 -4.18 0.82
CA ALA A 49 6.83 -4.74 -0.43
C ALA A 49 6.22 -3.69 -1.37
N LEU A 50 5.57 -2.66 -0.84
CA LEU A 50 4.77 -1.69 -1.59
C LEU A 50 5.49 -1.11 -2.81
N VAL A 51 6.74 -0.65 -2.64
CA VAL A 51 7.51 -0.01 -3.73
C VAL A 51 7.78 -1.02 -4.86
N ARG A 52 8.09 -2.27 -4.52
CA ARG A 52 8.33 -3.35 -5.49
C ARG A 52 7.07 -3.68 -6.26
N GLU A 53 5.96 -3.89 -5.56
CA GLU A 53 4.66 -4.24 -6.15
C GLU A 53 4.11 -3.11 -7.01
N TYR A 54 4.21 -1.86 -6.54
CA TYR A 54 3.82 -0.69 -7.32
C TYR A 54 4.60 -0.60 -8.63
N ARG A 55 5.94 -0.75 -8.60
CA ARG A 55 6.77 -0.67 -9.80
C ARG A 55 6.48 -1.80 -10.78
N ALA A 56 6.28 -3.01 -10.27
CA ALA A 56 6.00 -4.19 -11.08
C ALA A 56 4.62 -4.12 -11.76
N GLY A 57 3.62 -3.52 -11.10
CA GLY A 57 2.25 -3.39 -11.59
C GLY A 57 1.78 -1.94 -11.79
N LYS A 58 2.69 -1.00 -12.07
CA LYS A 58 2.43 0.45 -12.06
C LYS A 58 1.13 0.89 -12.73
N ALA A 59 0.86 0.40 -13.94
CA ALA A 59 -0.34 0.79 -14.68
C ALA A 59 -1.64 0.41 -13.93
N THR A 60 -1.65 -0.76 -13.30
CA THR A 60 -2.79 -1.25 -12.52
C THR A 60 -2.96 -0.46 -11.23
N TRP A 61 -1.86 -0.14 -10.53
CA TRP A 61 -1.88 0.69 -9.33
C TRP A 61 -2.33 2.13 -9.63
N ASP A 62 -1.87 2.72 -10.75
CA ASP A 62 -2.29 4.05 -11.18
C ASP A 62 -3.79 4.06 -11.55
N ALA A 63 -4.30 3.00 -12.18
CA ALA A 63 -5.73 2.87 -12.47
C ALA A 63 -6.56 2.70 -11.20
N ALA A 64 -6.06 1.96 -10.20
CA ALA A 64 -6.68 1.85 -8.88
C ALA A 64 -6.74 3.21 -8.17
N LEU A 65 -5.63 3.97 -8.21
CA LEU A 65 -5.59 5.35 -7.67
C LEU A 65 -6.61 6.26 -8.35
N ALA A 66 -6.69 6.21 -9.69
CA ALA A 66 -7.66 6.99 -10.45
C ALA A 66 -9.10 6.61 -10.11
N PHE A 67 -9.38 5.30 -9.91
CA PHE A 67 -10.68 4.83 -9.45
C PHE A 67 -11.03 5.38 -8.07
N LEU A 68 -10.12 5.32 -7.11
CA LEU A 68 -10.30 5.82 -5.75
C LEU A 68 -10.34 7.36 -5.67
N GLY A 69 -9.82 8.07 -6.66
CA GLY A 69 -9.88 9.53 -6.79
C GLY A 69 -11.18 10.09 -7.40
N ARG A 70 -12.16 9.25 -7.70
CA ARG A 70 -13.44 9.67 -8.29
C ARG A 70 -14.27 10.48 -7.28
N PRO A 71 -15.02 11.48 -7.75
CA PRO A 71 -15.85 12.32 -6.87
C PRO A 71 -17.17 11.66 -6.43
N ASP A 72 -17.54 10.51 -7.01
CA ASP A 72 -18.84 9.85 -6.83
C ASP A 72 -18.74 8.53 -6.02
N LEU A 73 -17.67 8.33 -5.25
CA LEU A 73 -17.44 7.08 -4.50
C LEU A 73 -18.54 6.79 -3.46
N ASP A 74 -19.12 7.82 -2.88
CA ASP A 74 -20.20 7.74 -1.89
C ASP A 74 -21.53 7.29 -2.49
N THR A 75 -21.73 7.50 -3.80
CA THR A 75 -22.96 7.18 -4.53
C THR A 75 -22.84 5.98 -5.46
N LEU A 76 -21.65 5.40 -5.60
CA LEU A 76 -21.47 4.17 -6.39
C LEU A 76 -22.40 3.07 -5.90
N LYS A 77 -22.99 2.33 -6.84
CA LYS A 77 -23.80 1.16 -6.48
C LYS A 77 -22.95 0.11 -5.79
N ALA A 78 -23.42 -0.46 -4.70
CA ALA A 78 -22.76 -1.59 -4.04
C ALA A 78 -22.60 -2.78 -5.00
N GLY A 79 -21.48 -3.50 -4.89
CA GLY A 79 -21.10 -4.62 -5.73
C GLY A 79 -19.79 -4.41 -6.47
N ARG A 80 -19.53 -5.28 -7.43
CA ARG A 80 -18.28 -5.33 -8.21
C ARG A 80 -18.29 -4.31 -9.35
N HIS A 81 -17.16 -3.60 -9.49
CA HIS A 81 -16.88 -2.64 -10.57
C HIS A 81 -15.55 -2.99 -11.22
N GLU A 82 -15.53 -3.19 -12.52
CA GLU A 82 -14.29 -3.41 -13.27
C GLU A 82 -13.52 -2.10 -13.40
N ILE A 83 -12.19 -2.17 -13.32
CA ILE A 83 -11.29 -1.04 -13.56
C ILE A 83 -10.75 -1.16 -14.99
N PRO A 84 -11.23 -0.32 -15.93
CA PRO A 84 -10.93 -0.48 -17.36
C PRO A 84 -9.43 -0.53 -17.67
N GLY A 85 -9.05 -1.42 -18.58
CA GLY A 85 -7.65 -1.57 -19.02
C GLY A 85 -6.74 -2.34 -18.06
N THR A 86 -7.30 -2.94 -17.02
CA THR A 86 -6.57 -3.74 -16.04
C THR A 86 -7.34 -5.02 -15.68
N GLU A 87 -6.68 -5.93 -14.96
CA GLU A 87 -7.33 -7.08 -14.33
C GLU A 87 -7.79 -6.77 -12.89
N ALA A 88 -7.53 -5.55 -12.42
CA ALA A 88 -8.02 -5.10 -11.11
C ALA A 88 -9.52 -4.80 -11.17
N PHE A 89 -10.17 -4.96 -10.04
CA PHE A 89 -11.56 -4.58 -9.86
C PHE A 89 -11.80 -4.02 -8.46
N ALA A 90 -12.90 -3.31 -8.28
CA ALA A 90 -13.29 -2.74 -7.00
C ALA A 90 -14.59 -3.37 -6.52
N ASN A 91 -14.66 -3.73 -5.25
CA ASN A 91 -15.89 -4.10 -4.56
C ASN A 91 -16.34 -2.91 -3.70
N VAL A 92 -17.50 -2.37 -3.98
CA VAL A 92 -18.15 -1.35 -3.15
C VAL A 92 -19.05 -2.06 -2.15
N ILE A 93 -18.79 -1.84 -0.86
CA ILE A 93 -19.41 -2.59 0.23
C ILE A 93 -20.04 -1.64 1.23
N ASP A 94 -21.35 -1.78 1.43
CA ASP A 94 -22.07 -1.23 2.58
C ASP A 94 -22.15 -2.34 3.63
N TYR A 95 -21.70 -2.05 4.85
CA TYR A 95 -21.64 -3.06 5.90
C TYR A 95 -21.89 -2.44 7.28
N GLU A 96 -22.11 -3.29 8.24
CA GLU A 96 -22.09 -2.96 9.66
C GLU A 96 -20.85 -3.59 10.28
N THR A 97 -20.13 -2.81 11.08
CA THR A 97 -18.95 -3.32 11.81
C THR A 97 -19.36 -4.38 12.81
N ARG A 98 -18.43 -5.21 13.26
CA ARG A 98 -18.69 -6.35 14.15
C ARG A 98 -17.72 -6.36 15.34
N LEU A 99 -18.10 -7.02 16.42
CA LEU A 99 -17.29 -7.09 17.64
C LEU A 99 -16.33 -8.29 17.63
N GLU A 100 -16.60 -9.30 16.79
CA GLU A 100 -15.79 -10.52 16.66
C GLU A 100 -15.60 -10.84 15.19
N GLY A 101 -14.52 -11.52 14.84
CA GLY A 101 -14.20 -11.92 13.49
C GLY A 101 -13.07 -12.91 13.39
N ASP A 102 -12.90 -13.45 12.19
CA ASP A 102 -11.77 -14.27 11.80
C ASP A 102 -10.87 -13.50 10.84
N PHE A 103 -9.62 -13.94 10.71
CA PHE A 103 -8.67 -13.38 9.76
C PHE A 103 -8.94 -13.98 8.38
N GLU A 104 -9.16 -13.12 7.39
CA GLU A 104 -9.17 -13.51 5.98
C GLU A 104 -7.79 -13.36 5.36
N TYR A 105 -7.50 -14.18 4.35
CA TYR A 105 -6.27 -14.09 3.57
C TYR A 105 -6.56 -14.34 2.09
N HIS A 106 -5.69 -13.79 1.25
CA HIS A 106 -5.77 -13.87 -0.20
C HIS A 106 -4.47 -14.43 -0.78
N ARG A 107 -4.51 -14.95 -2.00
CA ARG A 107 -3.32 -15.49 -2.68
C ARG A 107 -3.04 -14.81 -4.02
N LYS A 108 -4.07 -14.28 -4.68
CA LYS A 108 -4.00 -13.75 -6.05
C LYS A 108 -3.98 -12.23 -6.08
N TYR A 109 -4.61 -11.60 -5.09
CA TYR A 109 -4.79 -10.15 -5.07
C TYR A 109 -4.19 -9.53 -3.81
N ILE A 110 -3.75 -8.28 -3.97
CA ILE A 110 -3.48 -7.34 -2.90
C ILE A 110 -4.77 -6.54 -2.69
N ASP A 111 -5.20 -6.42 -1.44
CA ASP A 111 -6.36 -5.62 -1.08
C ASP A 111 -5.94 -4.18 -0.79
N VAL A 112 -6.57 -3.23 -1.50
CA VAL A 112 -6.49 -1.80 -1.18
C VAL A 112 -7.88 -1.36 -0.71
N GLN A 113 -8.04 -1.23 0.59
CA GLN A 113 -9.31 -0.94 1.26
C GLN A 113 -9.40 0.55 1.62
N TYR A 114 -10.30 1.28 0.97
CA TYR A 114 -10.55 2.70 1.19
C TYR A 114 -11.87 2.91 1.91
N VAL A 115 -11.86 3.55 3.07
CA VAL A 115 -13.08 3.87 3.83
C VAL A 115 -13.73 5.13 3.26
N VAL A 116 -14.92 4.98 2.68
CA VAL A 116 -15.70 6.08 2.09
C VAL A 116 -16.46 6.85 3.17
N THR A 117 -17.15 6.13 4.07
CA THR A 117 -17.86 6.72 5.23
C THR A 117 -17.77 5.79 6.43
N GLY A 118 -17.81 6.38 7.63
CA GLY A 118 -17.70 5.64 8.88
C GLY A 118 -16.26 5.35 9.27
N GLY A 119 -16.04 4.16 9.79
CA GLY A 119 -14.72 3.69 10.20
C GLY A 119 -14.76 2.25 10.66
N GLU A 120 -13.59 1.63 10.70
CA GLU A 120 -13.39 0.27 11.20
C GLU A 120 -12.02 0.12 11.80
N LYS A 121 -11.85 -0.86 12.65
CA LYS A 121 -10.56 -1.42 12.99
C LYS A 121 -10.27 -2.61 12.09
N CYS A 122 -9.00 -2.84 11.81
CA CYS A 122 -8.53 -4.03 11.13
C CYS A 122 -7.35 -4.62 11.88
N GLY A 123 -7.44 -5.89 12.25
CA GLY A 123 -6.31 -6.63 12.80
C GLY A 123 -5.44 -7.16 11.68
N ILE A 124 -4.11 -7.12 11.83
CA ILE A 124 -3.14 -7.64 10.86
C ILE A 124 -2.18 -8.57 11.59
N VAL A 125 -1.94 -9.76 11.04
CA VAL A 125 -0.90 -10.69 11.46
C VAL A 125 -0.23 -11.31 10.23
N PRO A 126 1.01 -11.78 10.31
CA PRO A 126 1.57 -12.64 9.27
C PRO A 126 0.67 -13.87 9.07
N LEU A 127 0.35 -14.26 7.84
CA LEU A 127 -0.48 -15.45 7.57
C LEU A 127 0.08 -16.70 8.25
N THR A 128 1.41 -16.82 8.30
CA THR A 128 2.12 -17.93 8.96
C THR A 128 1.97 -17.98 10.48
N ALA A 129 1.41 -16.94 11.09
CA ALA A 129 1.15 -16.86 12.53
C ALA A 129 -0.21 -17.44 12.94
N LEU A 130 -1.02 -17.90 11.98
CA LEU A 130 -2.34 -18.48 12.24
C LEU A 130 -2.30 -20.01 12.14
N GLU A 131 -2.89 -20.68 13.12
CA GLU A 131 -2.77 -22.12 13.30
C GLU A 131 -4.04 -22.91 12.98
N ARG A 132 -5.20 -22.23 12.94
CA ARG A 132 -6.49 -22.90 12.80
C ARG A 132 -7.24 -22.41 11.55
N GLU A 133 -7.46 -23.32 10.61
CA GLU A 133 -8.34 -23.08 9.49
C GLU A 133 -9.80 -23.04 9.97
N ILE A 134 -10.53 -21.99 9.59
CA ILE A 134 -11.97 -21.83 9.82
C ILE A 134 -12.72 -22.14 8.55
N GLU A 135 -12.24 -21.60 7.44
CA GLU A 135 -12.78 -21.85 6.11
C GLU A 135 -11.60 -22.09 5.13
N ALA A 136 -11.65 -23.20 4.42
CA ALA A 136 -10.63 -23.56 3.45
C ALA A 136 -10.55 -22.52 2.33
N TYR A 137 -9.34 -22.29 1.81
CA TYR A 137 -9.13 -21.35 0.72
C TYR A 137 -9.96 -21.71 -0.52
N SER A 138 -10.72 -20.76 -1.00
CA SER A 138 -11.51 -20.84 -2.23
C SER A 138 -10.78 -20.18 -3.39
N GLU A 139 -10.43 -20.96 -4.41
CA GLU A 139 -9.80 -20.44 -5.64
C GLU A 139 -10.69 -19.43 -6.39
N ASN A 140 -12.01 -19.62 -6.35
CA ASN A 140 -12.96 -18.72 -7.01
C ASN A 140 -13.16 -17.41 -6.26
N GLY A 141 -13.16 -17.45 -4.92
CA GLY A 141 -13.31 -16.28 -4.07
C GLY A 141 -11.99 -15.58 -3.77
N ASP A 142 -10.86 -16.24 -4.04
CA ASP A 142 -9.53 -15.83 -3.58
C ASP A 142 -9.51 -15.49 -2.09
N SER A 143 -10.15 -16.30 -1.27
CA SER A 143 -10.16 -16.08 0.18
C SER A 143 -10.23 -17.39 0.96
N GLY A 144 -9.65 -17.39 2.13
CA GLY A 144 -9.83 -18.38 3.18
C GLY A 144 -9.89 -17.66 4.53
N LEU A 145 -10.43 -18.32 5.54
CA LEU A 145 -10.52 -17.78 6.89
C LEU A 145 -9.69 -18.62 7.86
N MET A 146 -8.95 -17.95 8.70
CA MET A 146 -8.12 -18.56 9.74
C MET A 146 -8.29 -17.85 11.08
N ASN A 147 -7.95 -18.55 12.15
CA ASN A 147 -7.89 -18.03 13.51
C ASN A 147 -6.80 -18.78 14.32
N GLY A 148 -6.75 -18.56 15.64
CA GLY A 148 -5.74 -19.21 16.47
C GLY A 148 -4.36 -18.62 16.23
N ILE A 149 -4.09 -17.50 16.90
CA ILE A 149 -2.82 -16.80 16.79
C ILE A 149 -1.75 -17.55 17.59
N ALA A 150 -0.62 -17.85 16.95
CA ALA A 150 0.52 -18.51 17.58
C ALA A 150 1.02 -17.73 18.82
N GLU A 151 1.53 -18.46 19.81
CA GLU A 151 2.03 -17.87 21.04
C GLU A 151 3.12 -16.82 20.78
N GLY A 152 3.03 -15.69 21.47
CA GLY A 152 4.00 -14.58 21.36
C GLY A 152 3.76 -13.62 20.18
N ILE A 153 2.82 -13.92 19.28
CA ILE A 153 2.45 -13.01 18.19
C ILE A 153 1.41 -12.00 18.66
N GLN A 154 1.65 -10.74 18.35
CA GLN A 154 0.72 -9.66 18.63
C GLN A 154 -0.01 -9.24 17.35
N VAL A 155 -1.31 -9.01 17.45
CA VAL A 155 -2.10 -8.42 16.37
C VAL A 155 -1.73 -6.95 16.26
N GLN A 156 -1.31 -6.53 15.06
CA GLN A 156 -1.25 -5.11 14.74
C GLN A 156 -2.67 -4.63 14.46
N GLU A 157 -3.24 -3.83 15.35
CA GLU A 157 -4.53 -3.21 15.13
C GLU A 157 -4.34 -1.84 14.46
N VAL A 158 -5.01 -1.61 13.33
CA VAL A 158 -5.06 -0.32 12.64
C VAL A 158 -6.48 0.21 12.66
N LEU A 159 -6.59 1.53 12.78
CA LEU A 159 -7.86 2.25 12.74
C LEU A 159 -7.98 2.96 11.39
N LEU A 160 -8.96 2.55 10.60
CA LEU A 160 -9.30 3.17 9.33
C LEU A 160 -10.54 4.04 9.49
N LYS A 161 -10.43 5.32 9.15
CA LYS A 161 -11.53 6.30 9.13
C LYS A 161 -11.80 6.76 7.71
N THR A 162 -12.89 7.47 7.52
CA THR A 162 -13.22 8.11 6.23
C THR A 162 -12.01 8.80 5.61
N GLY A 163 -11.70 8.43 4.37
CA GLY A 163 -10.54 8.93 3.60
C GLY A 163 -9.24 8.15 3.82
N MET A 164 -9.19 7.19 4.74
CA MET A 164 -8.01 6.37 5.00
C MET A 164 -7.99 5.10 4.17
N VAL A 165 -6.79 4.59 3.93
CA VAL A 165 -6.51 3.38 3.15
C VAL A 165 -5.79 2.36 4.03
N GLY A 166 -6.22 1.09 3.93
CA GLY A 166 -5.45 -0.08 4.36
C GLY A 166 -4.97 -0.87 3.15
N ILE A 167 -3.75 -1.41 3.19
CA ILE A 167 -3.21 -2.28 2.12
C ILE A 167 -2.76 -3.59 2.74
N TYR A 168 -3.29 -4.70 2.22
CA TYR A 168 -3.02 -6.05 2.73
C TYR A 168 -2.51 -6.93 1.61
N PHE A 169 -1.35 -7.53 1.83
CA PHE A 169 -0.65 -8.37 0.86
C PHE A 169 -0.96 -9.86 1.12
N PRO A 170 -0.68 -10.77 0.17
CA PRO A 170 -0.94 -12.21 0.35
C PRO A 170 -0.19 -12.88 1.51
N PHE A 171 0.86 -12.27 2.02
CA PHE A 171 1.56 -12.74 3.22
C PHE A 171 0.94 -12.25 4.53
N ASP A 172 0.02 -11.27 4.46
CA ASP A 172 -0.78 -10.79 5.58
C ASP A 172 -2.08 -11.58 5.67
N ALA A 173 -2.50 -11.91 6.88
CA ALA A 173 -3.88 -12.20 7.19
C ALA A 173 -4.47 -10.99 7.91
N HIS A 174 -5.68 -10.60 7.55
CA HIS A 174 -6.29 -9.41 8.10
C HIS A 174 -7.74 -9.65 8.54
N MET A 175 -8.15 -8.99 9.61
CA MET A 175 -9.48 -9.11 10.19
C MET A 175 -10.18 -7.75 10.09
N PRO A 176 -10.86 -7.48 8.97
CA PRO A 176 -11.50 -6.20 8.70
C PRO A 176 -12.89 -6.12 9.33
N ASN A 177 -13.53 -4.97 9.17
CA ASN A 177 -14.91 -4.70 9.60
C ASN A 177 -15.10 -4.73 11.12
N MET A 178 -14.05 -4.59 11.92
CA MET A 178 -14.18 -4.58 13.37
C MET A 178 -14.66 -3.23 13.86
N ALA A 179 -15.53 -3.24 14.88
CA ALA A 179 -16.08 -2.03 15.48
C ALA A 179 -14.98 -1.18 16.12
N VAL A 180 -15.08 0.13 15.93
CA VAL A 180 -14.18 1.10 16.56
C VAL A 180 -14.46 1.22 18.06
N GLY A 181 -15.74 1.22 18.43
CA GLY A 181 -16.24 1.27 19.80
C GLY A 181 -16.80 -0.06 20.28
N GLU A 182 -17.69 0.03 21.27
CA GLU A 182 -18.34 -1.14 21.88
C GLU A 182 -19.60 -1.61 21.14
N THR A 183 -20.03 -0.86 20.13
CA THR A 183 -21.23 -1.14 19.34
C THR A 183 -20.91 -1.14 17.85
N PRO A 184 -21.52 -2.05 17.06
CA PRO A 184 -21.43 -2.01 15.61
C PRO A 184 -21.99 -0.70 15.03
N GLU A 185 -21.34 -0.22 13.96
CA GLU A 185 -21.74 1.00 13.25
C GLU A 185 -21.77 0.75 11.73
N LYS A 186 -22.64 1.45 11.04
CA LYS A 186 -22.71 1.39 9.57
C LYS A 186 -21.52 2.11 8.95
N SER A 187 -20.92 1.45 7.99
CA SER A 187 -19.78 1.95 7.25
C SER A 187 -19.89 1.59 5.77
N ARG A 188 -19.17 2.32 4.95
CA ARG A 188 -18.99 2.02 3.54
C ARG A 188 -17.52 2.05 3.19
N LYS A 189 -17.07 1.03 2.45
CA LYS A 189 -15.73 1.00 1.90
C LYS A 189 -15.70 0.51 0.46
N ILE A 190 -14.57 0.77 -0.18
CA ILE A 190 -14.22 0.23 -1.48
C ILE A 190 -12.97 -0.61 -1.30
N VAL A 191 -13.03 -1.86 -1.73
CA VAL A 191 -11.89 -2.78 -1.74
C VAL A 191 -11.46 -2.98 -3.18
N VAL A 192 -10.33 -2.38 -3.56
CA VAL A 192 -9.72 -2.63 -4.86
C VAL A 192 -8.81 -3.84 -4.74
N LYS A 193 -9.10 -4.84 -5.58
CA LYS A 193 -8.32 -6.08 -5.72
C LYS A 193 -7.30 -5.90 -6.83
N ILE A 194 -6.02 -5.77 -6.47
CA ILE A 194 -4.90 -5.60 -7.40
C ILE A 194 -4.20 -6.94 -7.58
N PRO A 195 -4.11 -7.49 -8.80
CA PRO A 195 -3.38 -8.75 -9.04
C PRO A 195 -1.92 -8.64 -8.59
N VAL A 196 -1.41 -9.68 -7.93
CA VAL A 196 0.01 -9.78 -7.58
C VAL A 196 0.84 -9.86 -8.86
N ALA A 197 1.87 -9.04 -8.98
CA ALA A 197 2.70 -9.01 -10.16
C ALA A 197 3.45 -10.34 -10.37
N GLY A 198 3.40 -10.87 -11.60
CA GLY A 198 4.18 -12.07 -11.99
C GLY A 198 3.56 -13.41 -11.59
N LYS A 199 2.28 -13.46 -11.26
CA LYS A 199 1.52 -14.72 -11.10
C LYS A 199 0.63 -14.99 -12.27
#